data_23358f67ae981a87ee116b4efe337fa7
#
_entry.id   23358f67ae981a87ee116b4efe337fa7
#
_cell.length_a   1.000
_cell.length_b   1.000
_cell.length_c   1.000
_cell.angle_alpha   90.00
_cell.angle_beta   90.00
_cell.angle_gamma   90.00
#
_symmetry.space_group_name_H-M   'P 1'
#
loop_
_entity.id
_entity.type
_entity.pdbx_description
1 polymer ?
#
loop_
_entity_poly.entity_id
_entity_poly.type
_entity_poly.pdbx_seq_one_letter_code
_entity_poly.pdbx_strand_id
1 'polypeptide(L)'
;MTDGVLKTESATRIGVLDPQIKHEMENTAHLTGPHKFEMEGWISCAPFERLLNMRIVEASGGRATLTMPFFVDFAQGGGLMHGGALVSLADTAVVMAIKSIIDPRTHFATISLETKFLYPVKQGIVTARARITNQKERILHGEATVYNDEERSVLAFTSTFKMAKDKKIKNIAFQDTVGSEPIG
;
A
#
# COMPACT_ATOMS: atom_id res chain seq x y z
N MET A 1 -35.68 41.77 2.32
CA MET A 1 -34.62 41.44 1.38
C MET A 1 -33.32 41.80 2.06
N THR A 2 -32.68 40.84 2.67
CA THR A 2 -31.35 40.99 3.30
C THR A 2 -30.53 39.81 2.88
N ASP A 3 -29.60 40.11 1.98
CA ASP A 3 -28.60 39.14 1.45
C ASP A 3 -27.67 38.71 2.58
N GLY A 4 -27.80 37.48 2.99
CA GLY A 4 -26.84 36.82 3.88
C GLY A 4 -25.63 36.30 3.06
N VAL A 5 -24.59 37.10 2.98
CA VAL A 5 -23.29 36.64 2.45
C VAL A 5 -22.70 35.67 3.45
N LEU A 6 -22.69 34.38 3.11
CA LEU A 6 -21.89 33.35 3.79
C LEU A 6 -20.43 33.67 3.56
N LYS A 7 -19.77 34.21 4.58
CA LYS A 7 -18.31 34.30 4.61
C LYS A 7 -17.75 32.89 4.77
N THR A 8 -17.14 32.38 3.71
CA THR A 8 -16.29 31.21 3.75
C THR A 8 -14.96 31.60 4.37
N GLU A 9 -14.85 31.49 5.69
CA GLU A 9 -13.55 31.46 6.36
C GLU A 9 -13.12 29.99 6.46
N SER A 10 -12.23 29.55 5.63
CA SER A 10 -11.09 28.72 6.04
C SER A 10 -10.10 28.57 4.88
N ALA A 11 -9.23 29.54 4.73
CA ALA A 11 -7.95 29.29 4.13
C ALA A 11 -7.15 28.43 5.13
N THR A 12 -7.21 27.11 5.00
CA THR A 12 -6.38 26.17 5.75
C THR A 12 -4.93 26.52 5.46
N ARG A 13 -4.21 27.04 6.43
CA ARG A 13 -2.76 27.27 6.36
C ARG A 13 -2.10 25.93 6.11
N ILE A 14 -1.68 25.71 4.89
CA ILE A 14 -0.78 24.60 4.53
C ILE A 14 0.51 24.84 5.32
N GLY A 15 0.81 23.98 6.28
CA GLY A 15 2.10 23.98 6.96
C GLY A 15 2.11 23.88 8.49
N VAL A 16 0.97 23.90 9.17
CA VAL A 16 0.93 23.70 10.63
C VAL A 16 0.17 22.41 10.91
N LEU A 17 0.88 21.38 11.37
CA LEU A 17 0.25 20.17 11.89
C LEU A 17 -0.67 20.53 13.05
N ASP A 18 -1.83 19.85 13.12
CA ASP A 18 -2.72 19.90 14.27
C ASP A 18 -1.91 19.71 15.57
N PRO A 19 -2.09 20.56 16.59
CA PRO A 19 -1.35 20.44 17.85
C PRO A 19 -1.46 19.06 18.50
N GLN A 20 -2.60 18.38 18.34
CA GLN A 20 -2.81 17.04 18.86
C GLN A 20 -1.96 16.01 18.09
N ILE A 21 -1.95 16.09 16.76
CA ILE A 21 -1.09 15.25 15.91
C ILE A 21 0.38 15.50 16.24
N LYS A 22 0.77 16.77 16.42
CA LYS A 22 2.14 17.14 16.80
C LYS A 22 2.53 16.54 18.16
N HIS A 23 1.65 16.59 19.15
CA HIS A 23 1.87 16.02 20.49
C HIS A 23 1.98 14.48 20.43
N GLU A 24 1.12 13.82 19.66
CA GLU A 24 1.20 12.38 19.44
C GLU A 24 2.51 12.00 18.73
N MET A 25 2.93 12.76 17.71
CA MET A 25 4.20 12.55 17.02
C MET A 25 5.41 12.76 17.95
N GLU A 26 5.38 13.74 18.84
CA GLU A 26 6.45 13.98 19.82
C GLU A 26 6.56 12.84 20.82
N ASN A 27 5.43 12.31 21.29
CA ASN A 27 5.37 11.17 22.21
C ASN A 27 5.73 9.83 21.53
N THR A 28 5.61 9.73 20.19
CA THR A 28 5.91 8.55 19.40
C THR A 28 7.04 8.77 18.39
N ALA A 29 7.89 9.77 18.61
CA ALA A 29 8.93 10.18 17.68
C ALA A 29 9.88 9.03 17.26
N HIS A 30 10.07 8.04 18.15
CA HIS A 30 10.81 6.80 17.87
C HIS A 30 10.09 5.85 16.89
N LEU A 31 8.79 6.07 16.62
CA LEU A 31 7.98 5.30 15.68
C LEU A 31 7.85 5.98 14.32
N THR A 32 8.45 7.13 14.11
CA THR A 32 8.42 7.89 12.86
C THR A 32 9.72 7.77 12.09
N GLY A 33 9.63 7.92 10.75
CA GLY A 33 10.79 7.92 9.85
C GLY A 33 11.21 6.53 9.37
N PRO A 34 12.36 6.43 8.69
CA PRO A 34 12.79 5.18 8.10
C PRO A 34 13.29 4.20 9.18
N HIS A 35 12.60 3.06 9.29
CA HIS A 35 12.94 1.99 10.22
C HIS A 35 13.44 0.77 9.48
N LYS A 36 14.35 0.02 10.12
CA LYS A 36 14.80 -1.28 9.66
C LYS A 36 13.95 -2.35 10.33
N PHE A 37 13.20 -3.09 9.53
CA PHE A 37 12.35 -4.17 10.01
C PHE A 37 12.99 -5.53 9.76
N GLU A 38 12.90 -6.42 10.73
CA GLU A 38 13.14 -7.84 10.53
C GLU A 38 11.89 -8.45 9.89
N MET A 39 12.08 -9.01 8.70
CA MET A 39 11.01 -9.63 7.93
C MET A 39 11.11 -11.16 8.08
N GLU A 40 9.98 -11.84 8.20
CA GLU A 40 9.92 -13.31 8.27
C GLU A 40 10.54 -13.98 7.04
N GLY A 41 10.54 -13.29 5.91
CA GLY A 41 11.14 -13.75 4.67
C GLY A 41 11.08 -12.70 3.56
N TRP A 42 11.65 -13.03 2.41
CA TRP A 42 11.64 -12.15 1.25
C TRP A 42 10.22 -11.90 0.72
N ILE A 43 9.41 -12.95 0.66
CA ILE A 43 7.99 -12.88 0.29
C ILE A 43 7.20 -12.97 1.60
N SER A 44 7.01 -11.82 2.25
CA SER A 44 6.25 -11.69 3.49
C SER A 44 5.63 -10.29 3.58
N CYS A 45 4.59 -10.16 4.41
CA CYS A 45 3.91 -8.89 4.65
C CYS A 45 4.73 -7.97 5.56
N ALA A 46 4.99 -6.76 5.11
CA ALA A 46 5.60 -5.68 5.88
C ALA A 46 4.56 -5.04 6.84
N PRO A 47 4.95 -4.08 7.70
CA PRO A 47 4.01 -3.47 8.65
C PRO A 47 2.75 -2.89 8.01
N PHE A 48 2.87 -2.24 6.85
CA PHE A 48 1.71 -1.66 6.16
C PHE A 48 0.73 -2.73 5.65
N GLU A 49 1.22 -3.80 5.05
CA GLU A 49 0.39 -4.91 4.60
C GLU A 49 -0.29 -5.63 5.78
N ARG A 50 0.41 -5.76 6.91
CA ARG A 50 -0.18 -6.29 8.15
C ARG A 50 -1.28 -5.39 8.71
N LEU A 51 -1.06 -4.05 8.71
CA LEU A 51 -2.09 -3.08 9.11
C LEU A 51 -3.38 -3.24 8.30
N LEU A 52 -3.25 -3.51 6.99
CA LEU A 52 -4.40 -3.75 6.10
C LEU A 52 -4.89 -5.20 6.13
N ASN A 53 -4.36 -6.05 7.01
CA ASN A 53 -4.70 -7.48 7.10
C ASN A 53 -4.57 -8.23 5.76
N MET A 54 -3.60 -7.83 4.94
CA MET A 54 -3.30 -8.54 3.70
C MET A 54 -2.70 -9.90 3.98
N ARG A 55 -3.05 -10.89 3.16
CA ARG A 55 -2.49 -12.24 3.21
C ARG A 55 -2.01 -12.64 1.84
N ILE A 56 -0.78 -13.15 1.79
CA ILE A 56 -0.21 -13.75 0.58
C ILE A 56 -0.73 -15.18 0.51
N VAL A 57 -1.55 -15.46 -0.51
CA VAL A 57 -2.07 -16.81 -0.78
C VAL A 57 -1.04 -17.60 -1.58
N GLU A 58 -0.46 -16.95 -2.59
CA GLU A 58 0.56 -17.54 -3.46
C GLU A 58 1.42 -16.42 -4.06
N ALA A 59 2.72 -16.71 -4.25
CA ALA A 59 3.63 -15.85 -5.03
C ALA A 59 4.73 -16.71 -5.66
N SER A 60 4.65 -16.93 -6.96
CA SER A 60 5.59 -17.78 -7.70
C SER A 60 5.62 -17.42 -9.20
N GLY A 61 6.79 -17.57 -9.83
CA GLY A 61 6.93 -17.48 -11.29
C GLY A 61 6.42 -16.17 -11.92
N GLY A 62 6.55 -15.03 -11.21
CA GLY A 62 6.06 -13.74 -11.69
C GLY A 62 4.55 -13.55 -11.55
N ARG A 63 3.89 -14.36 -10.72
CA ARG A 63 2.48 -14.26 -10.37
C ARG A 63 2.31 -14.18 -8.86
N ALA A 64 1.23 -13.54 -8.41
CA ALA A 64 0.84 -13.55 -7.01
C ALA A 64 -0.66 -13.41 -6.83
N THR A 65 -1.16 -14.00 -5.76
CA THR A 65 -2.54 -13.87 -5.29
C THR A 65 -2.50 -13.43 -3.83
N LEU A 66 -3.15 -12.31 -3.53
CA LEU A 66 -3.28 -11.75 -2.20
C LEU A 66 -4.75 -11.54 -1.86
N THR A 67 -5.07 -11.62 -0.58
CA THR A 67 -6.42 -11.31 -0.07
C THR A 67 -6.36 -10.21 0.99
N MET A 68 -7.46 -9.49 1.15
CA MET A 68 -7.65 -8.45 2.17
C MET A 68 -9.13 -8.40 2.58
N PRO A 69 -9.46 -8.46 3.88
CA PRO A 69 -10.84 -8.29 4.34
C PRO A 69 -11.26 -6.83 4.27
N PHE A 70 -12.56 -6.60 4.09
CA PHE A 70 -13.13 -5.26 4.26
C PHE A 70 -13.56 -5.05 5.71
N PHE A 71 -12.69 -4.49 6.51
CA PHE A 71 -13.03 -3.98 7.84
C PHE A 71 -13.53 -2.53 7.77
N VAL A 72 -14.33 -2.12 8.74
CA VAL A 72 -14.94 -0.77 8.77
C VAL A 72 -13.89 0.34 8.75
N ASP A 73 -12.70 0.11 9.31
CA ASP A 73 -11.57 1.04 9.30
C ASP A 73 -11.02 1.31 7.89
N PHE A 74 -11.36 0.46 6.93
CA PHE A 74 -10.97 0.62 5.53
C PHE A 74 -12.09 1.26 4.69
N ALA A 75 -13.16 1.76 5.33
CA ALA A 75 -14.25 2.43 4.64
C ALA A 75 -13.89 3.88 4.30
N GLN A 76 -14.38 4.34 3.16
CA GLN A 76 -14.45 5.76 2.84
C GLN A 76 -15.72 6.37 3.44
N GLY A 77 -15.85 7.71 3.45
CA GLY A 77 -16.96 8.43 4.12
C GLY A 77 -18.38 8.04 3.70
N GLY A 78 -18.58 7.36 2.58
CA GLY A 78 -19.87 6.80 2.14
C GLY A 78 -20.09 5.34 2.55
N GLY A 79 -19.21 4.76 3.39
CA GLY A 79 -19.37 3.42 3.95
C GLY A 79 -18.94 2.26 3.03
N LEU A 80 -18.40 2.56 1.86
CA LEU A 80 -17.83 1.57 0.94
C LEU A 80 -16.32 1.42 1.17
N MET A 81 -15.74 0.34 0.72
CA MET A 81 -14.29 0.14 0.82
C MET A 81 -13.53 1.28 0.15
N HIS A 82 -12.54 1.85 0.84
CA HIS A 82 -11.74 2.95 0.33
C HIS A 82 -10.91 2.51 -0.87
N GLY A 83 -10.95 3.30 -1.95
CA GLY A 83 -10.20 2.99 -3.17
C GLY A 83 -8.69 2.85 -2.95
N GLY A 84 -8.12 3.64 -2.03
CA GLY A 84 -6.71 3.53 -1.65
C GLY A 84 -6.34 2.15 -1.08
N ALA A 85 -7.23 1.52 -0.29
CA ALA A 85 -6.99 0.17 0.22
C ALA A 85 -6.95 -0.87 -0.92
N LEU A 86 -7.87 -0.76 -1.89
CA LEU A 86 -7.88 -1.61 -3.09
C LEU A 86 -6.62 -1.42 -3.96
N VAL A 87 -6.17 -0.17 -4.14
CA VAL A 87 -4.93 0.15 -4.88
C VAL A 87 -3.72 -0.42 -4.15
N SER A 88 -3.65 -0.28 -2.83
CA SER A 88 -2.57 -0.85 -2.01
C SER A 88 -2.49 -2.37 -2.15
N LEU A 89 -3.63 -3.07 -2.14
CA LEU A 89 -3.67 -4.51 -2.33
C LEU A 89 -3.17 -4.91 -3.73
N ALA A 90 -3.59 -4.18 -4.77
CA ALA A 90 -3.17 -4.45 -6.15
C ALA A 90 -1.67 -4.20 -6.36
N ASP A 91 -1.13 -3.08 -5.86
CA ASP A 91 0.30 -2.75 -5.93
C ASP A 91 1.14 -3.80 -5.19
N THR A 92 0.75 -4.15 -3.96
CA THR A 92 1.41 -5.19 -3.17
C THR A 92 1.38 -6.54 -3.88
N ALA A 93 0.29 -6.90 -4.54
CA ALA A 93 0.23 -8.15 -5.31
C ALA A 93 1.24 -8.15 -6.45
N VAL A 94 1.42 -7.04 -7.18
CA VAL A 94 2.47 -6.92 -8.20
C VAL A 94 3.86 -6.97 -7.57
N VAL A 95 4.08 -6.32 -6.41
CA VAL A 95 5.34 -6.41 -5.64
C VAL A 95 5.69 -7.85 -5.31
N MET A 96 4.73 -8.66 -4.84
CA MET A 96 4.96 -10.08 -4.51
C MET A 96 5.24 -10.92 -5.76
N ALA A 97 4.56 -10.61 -6.88
CA ALA A 97 4.86 -11.22 -8.17
C ALA A 97 6.31 -10.91 -8.63
N ILE A 98 6.77 -9.66 -8.49
CA ILE A 98 8.16 -9.26 -8.76
C ILE A 98 9.12 -10.02 -7.86
N LYS A 99 8.87 -10.03 -6.56
CA LYS A 99 9.73 -10.72 -5.57
C LYS A 99 9.89 -12.21 -5.88
N SER A 100 8.92 -12.83 -6.53
CA SER A 100 8.96 -14.25 -6.88
C SER A 100 9.92 -14.60 -8.02
N ILE A 101 10.47 -13.59 -8.73
CA ILE A 101 11.35 -13.79 -9.90
C ILE A 101 12.68 -13.03 -9.84
N ILE A 102 12.89 -12.17 -8.84
CA ILE A 102 14.13 -11.41 -8.70
C ILE A 102 14.93 -11.85 -7.47
N ASP A 103 16.23 -11.54 -7.45
CA ASP A 103 17.12 -11.81 -6.30
C ASP A 103 16.61 -11.07 -5.05
N PRO A 104 16.49 -11.73 -3.88
CA PRO A 104 16.05 -11.12 -2.62
C PRO A 104 16.85 -9.90 -2.16
N ARG A 105 18.04 -9.66 -2.70
CA ARG A 105 18.87 -8.50 -2.38
C ARG A 105 18.65 -7.32 -3.32
N THR A 106 17.69 -7.42 -4.24
CA THR A 106 17.40 -6.37 -5.22
C THR A 106 16.43 -5.36 -4.62
N HIS A 107 16.83 -4.09 -4.57
CA HIS A 107 15.91 -2.98 -4.26
C HIS A 107 15.17 -2.57 -5.53
N PHE A 108 13.89 -2.36 -5.41
CA PHE A 108 13.04 -1.83 -6.48
C PHE A 108 11.92 -0.99 -5.90
N ALA A 109 11.33 -0.13 -6.71
CA ALA A 109 10.22 0.73 -6.30
C ALA A 109 9.23 0.93 -7.43
N THR A 110 7.98 1.12 -7.08
CA THR A 110 6.92 1.60 -7.98
C THR A 110 7.27 3.01 -8.45
N ILE A 111 7.29 3.23 -9.76
CA ILE A 111 7.57 4.56 -10.35
C ILE A 111 6.36 5.15 -11.07
N SER A 112 5.40 4.32 -11.42
CA SER A 112 4.08 4.76 -11.91
C SER A 112 3.06 3.65 -11.72
N LEU A 113 1.80 4.06 -11.60
CA LEU A 113 0.66 3.16 -11.60
C LEU A 113 -0.55 3.84 -12.27
N GLU A 114 -1.41 3.02 -12.85
CA GLU A 114 -2.71 3.41 -13.36
C GLU A 114 -3.76 2.46 -12.80
N THR A 115 -4.92 2.99 -12.41
CA THR A 115 -6.00 2.19 -11.86
C THR A 115 -7.35 2.59 -12.45
N LYS A 116 -8.23 1.59 -12.64
CA LYS A 116 -9.64 1.79 -13.00
C LYS A 116 -10.52 1.12 -11.98
N PHE A 117 -11.32 1.90 -11.27
CA PHE A 117 -12.34 1.39 -10.36
C PHE A 117 -13.55 0.97 -11.19
N LEU A 118 -13.97 -0.28 -11.06
CA LEU A 118 -15.02 -0.88 -11.89
C LEU A 118 -16.34 -1.01 -11.11
N TYR A 119 -16.26 -1.50 -9.85
CA TYR A 119 -17.41 -1.70 -8.98
C TYR A 119 -17.06 -1.40 -7.52
N PRO A 120 -18.03 -0.89 -6.72
CA PRO A 120 -17.83 -0.69 -5.30
C PRO A 120 -17.79 -2.01 -4.55
N VAL A 121 -16.93 -2.09 -3.52
CA VAL A 121 -16.90 -3.18 -2.56
C VAL A 121 -17.68 -2.77 -1.33
N LYS A 122 -18.68 -3.58 -0.94
CA LYS A 122 -19.62 -3.32 0.17
C LYS A 122 -19.30 -4.13 1.42
N GLN A 123 -18.70 -5.31 1.26
CA GLN A 123 -18.39 -6.27 2.33
C GLN A 123 -17.46 -7.36 1.83
N GLY A 124 -17.08 -8.27 2.71
CA GLY A 124 -16.41 -9.52 2.38
C GLY A 124 -14.90 -9.40 2.23
N ILE A 125 -14.33 -10.30 1.46
CA ILE A 125 -12.89 -10.38 1.20
C ILE A 125 -12.64 -10.02 -0.26
N VAL A 126 -11.67 -9.15 -0.51
CA VAL A 126 -11.18 -8.88 -1.87
C VAL A 126 -9.92 -9.67 -2.16
N THR A 127 -9.80 -10.13 -3.39
CA THR A 127 -8.67 -10.93 -3.88
C THR A 127 -8.00 -10.22 -5.04
N ALA A 128 -6.72 -9.88 -4.91
CA ALA A 128 -5.90 -9.40 -6.01
C ALA A 128 -5.15 -10.55 -6.67
N ARG A 129 -5.24 -10.66 -7.98
CA ARG A 129 -4.43 -11.57 -8.81
C ARG A 129 -3.53 -10.74 -9.70
N ALA A 130 -2.22 -10.90 -9.54
CA ALA A 130 -1.22 -10.12 -10.22
C ALA A 130 -0.30 -10.98 -11.08
N ARG A 131 0.26 -10.37 -12.11
CA ARG A 131 1.33 -10.98 -12.93
C ARG A 131 2.28 -9.92 -13.48
N ILE A 132 3.51 -10.33 -13.73
CA ILE A 132 4.47 -9.55 -14.50
C ILE A 132 4.19 -9.75 -15.99
N THR A 133 4.01 -8.64 -16.70
CA THR A 133 3.68 -8.64 -18.13
C THR A 133 4.90 -8.43 -19.01
N ASN A 134 5.90 -7.70 -18.50
CA ASN A 134 7.14 -7.46 -19.22
C ASN A 134 8.29 -7.13 -18.25
N GLN A 135 9.49 -7.54 -18.62
CA GLN A 135 10.72 -7.14 -17.97
C GLN A 135 11.75 -6.79 -19.04
N LYS A 136 12.23 -5.55 -19.00
CA LYS A 136 13.32 -5.10 -19.87
C LYS A 136 14.36 -4.38 -19.03
N GLU A 137 15.59 -4.91 -19.03
CA GLU A 137 16.68 -4.39 -18.20
C GLU A 137 16.26 -4.29 -16.72
N ARG A 138 16.12 -3.06 -16.22
CA ARG A 138 15.75 -2.77 -14.82
C ARG A 138 14.31 -2.29 -14.65
N ILE A 139 13.52 -2.33 -15.71
CA ILE A 139 12.10 -1.94 -15.70
C ILE A 139 11.25 -3.19 -15.75
N LEU A 140 10.30 -3.28 -14.83
CA LEU A 140 9.28 -4.31 -14.79
C LEU A 140 7.90 -3.66 -14.94
N HIS A 141 7.07 -4.29 -15.75
CA HIS A 141 5.66 -3.94 -15.88
C HIS A 141 4.83 -5.06 -15.29
N GLY A 142 3.87 -4.69 -14.48
CA GLY A 142 2.95 -5.62 -13.87
C GLY A 142 1.52 -5.15 -13.98
N GLU A 143 0.61 -6.08 -13.89
CA GLU A 143 -0.82 -5.82 -13.82
C GLU A 143 -1.45 -6.64 -12.70
N ALA A 144 -2.55 -6.15 -12.17
CA ALA A 144 -3.38 -6.86 -11.21
C ALA A 144 -4.86 -6.58 -11.49
N THR A 145 -5.68 -7.57 -11.17
CA THR A 145 -7.14 -7.39 -11.09
C THR A 145 -7.57 -7.75 -9.68
N VAL A 146 -8.36 -6.87 -9.06
CA VAL A 146 -8.97 -7.14 -7.77
C VAL A 146 -10.41 -7.60 -7.98
N TYR A 147 -10.78 -8.66 -7.29
CA TYR A 147 -12.10 -9.28 -7.31
C TYR A 147 -12.74 -9.20 -5.93
N ASN A 148 -14.06 -9.10 -5.87
CA ASN A 148 -14.82 -9.30 -4.63
C ASN A 148 -15.08 -10.80 -4.39
N ASP A 149 -15.80 -11.14 -3.32
CA ASP A 149 -16.16 -12.50 -2.93
C ASP A 149 -17.14 -13.20 -3.91
N GLU A 150 -17.79 -12.44 -4.80
CA GLU A 150 -18.60 -12.96 -5.91
C GLU A 150 -17.78 -13.17 -7.21
N GLU A 151 -16.45 -13.13 -7.17
CA GLU A 151 -15.54 -13.17 -8.32
C GLU A 151 -15.81 -12.05 -9.35
N ARG A 152 -16.43 -10.96 -8.94
CA ARG A 152 -16.62 -9.78 -9.79
C ARG A 152 -15.38 -8.91 -9.75
N SER A 153 -14.87 -8.53 -10.92
CA SER A 153 -13.77 -7.57 -11.03
C SER A 153 -14.20 -6.19 -10.51
N VAL A 154 -13.54 -5.69 -9.48
CA VAL A 154 -13.82 -4.39 -8.83
C VAL A 154 -12.77 -3.33 -9.14
N LEU A 155 -11.57 -3.74 -9.53
CA LEU A 155 -10.48 -2.84 -9.89
C LEU A 155 -9.55 -3.51 -10.90
N ALA A 156 -9.16 -2.77 -11.94
CA ALA A 156 -8.06 -3.10 -12.84
C ALA A 156 -6.88 -2.17 -12.55
N PHE A 157 -5.66 -2.72 -12.56
CA PHE A 157 -4.44 -2.05 -12.14
C PHE A 157 -3.28 -2.40 -13.05
N THR A 158 -2.47 -1.42 -13.43
CA THR A 158 -1.18 -1.60 -14.08
C THR A 158 -0.12 -0.76 -13.41
N SER A 159 1.11 -1.24 -13.37
CA SER A 159 2.20 -0.50 -12.75
C SER A 159 3.54 -0.76 -13.40
N THR A 160 4.43 0.20 -13.22
CA THR A 160 5.82 0.12 -13.65
C THR A 160 6.73 0.25 -12.44
N PHE A 161 7.66 -0.67 -12.34
CA PHE A 161 8.68 -0.72 -11.30
C PHE A 161 10.07 -0.54 -11.88
N LYS A 162 10.97 0.01 -11.08
CA LYS A 162 12.37 0.17 -11.43
C LYS A 162 13.27 -0.46 -10.39
N MET A 163 14.12 -1.39 -10.83
CA MET A 163 15.18 -1.95 -9.99
C MET A 163 16.31 -0.94 -9.81
N ALA A 164 16.83 -0.83 -8.59
CA ALA A 164 17.99 -0.01 -8.28
C ALA A 164 19.27 -0.56 -8.95
N LYS A 165 20.23 0.30 -9.25
CA LYS A 165 21.57 -0.10 -9.68
C LYS A 165 22.40 -0.64 -8.52
N ASP A 166 22.27 0.02 -7.38
CA ASP A 166 23.06 -0.24 -6.18
C ASP A 166 22.27 -1.08 -5.18
N LYS A 167 22.98 -1.97 -4.47
CA LYS A 167 22.40 -2.79 -3.39
C LYS A 167 22.15 -2.00 -2.10
N LYS A 168 22.61 -0.75 -2.00
CA LYS A 168 22.43 0.09 -0.82
C LYS A 168 21.55 1.29 -1.17
N ILE A 169 20.56 1.55 -0.34
CA ILE A 169 19.80 2.80 -0.37
C ILE A 169 20.72 3.89 0.17
N LYS A 170 21.03 4.88 -0.68
CA LYS A 170 21.94 5.99 -0.32
C LYS A 170 21.19 7.08 0.43
N ASN A 171 21.89 7.75 1.34
CA ASN A 171 21.43 8.97 2.04
C ASN A 171 20.18 8.76 2.94
N ILE A 172 19.97 7.54 3.43
CA ILE A 172 18.93 7.26 4.42
C ILE A 172 19.59 6.62 5.63
N ALA A 173 19.45 7.25 6.80
CA ALA A 173 19.77 6.65 8.09
C ALA A 173 18.51 5.92 8.59
N PHE A 174 18.61 4.61 8.75
CA PHE A 174 17.53 3.79 9.30
C PHE A 174 17.68 3.71 10.82
N GLN A 175 16.57 3.84 11.51
CA GLN A 175 16.47 3.58 12.94
C GLN A 175 16.25 2.08 13.17
N ASP A 176 16.87 1.52 14.19
CA ASP A 176 16.57 0.15 14.60
C ASP A 176 15.20 0.12 15.30
N THR A 177 14.36 -0.81 14.93
CA THR A 177 13.08 -1.01 15.60
C THR A 177 13.36 -1.56 16.99
N VAL A 178 13.17 -0.78 18.03
CA VAL A 178 13.17 -1.27 19.41
C VAL A 178 12.01 -2.25 19.50
N GLY A 179 12.30 -3.51 19.91
CA GLY A 179 11.38 -4.63 19.85
C GLY A 179 9.95 -4.24 20.24
N SER A 180 9.04 -4.36 19.31
CA SER A 180 7.62 -4.27 19.59
C SER A 180 7.24 -5.47 20.42
N GLU A 181 6.95 -5.27 21.69
CA GLU A 181 6.19 -6.27 22.42
C GLU A 181 4.88 -6.54 21.64
N PRO A 182 4.46 -7.80 21.52
CA PRO A 182 3.20 -8.10 20.84
C PRO A 182 2.08 -7.39 21.60
N ILE A 183 1.31 -6.60 20.90
CA ILE A 183 0.06 -6.02 21.41
C ILE A 183 -0.83 -7.22 21.73
N GLY A 184 -1.04 -7.46 23.06
CA GLY A 184 -1.89 -8.51 23.60
C GLY A 184 -3.37 -8.30 23.26
#